data_9de61c32aaa990d6f73d8f3c67d7390e
#
_entry.id   9de61c32aaa990d6f73d8f3c67d7390e
#
_cell.length_a   1.000
_cell.length_b   1.000
_cell.length_c   1.000
_cell.angle_alpha   90.00
_cell.angle_beta   90.00
_cell.angle_gamma   90.00
#
_symmetry.space_group_name_H-M   'P 1'
#
loop_
_entity.id
_entity.type
_entity.pdbx_description
1 polymer ?
#
loop_
_entity_poly.entity_id
_entity_poly.type
_entity_poly.pdbx_seq_one_letter_code
_entity_poly.pdbx_strand_id
1 'polypeptide(L)'
;MCVVLLLVFAVGVMGGAFYMLDYSLAPDSERTDTAFCYDEQFKTYPETQPWVDSLRRIDALRDTFVTMPTGERHHALFVRRGSNRTALVIHGWRDCCIDFLYLARLYERELGYNVVMPDLHAHGLSEGDMIQMGRLDRKDVLHWLSLFQTDTVVVHGVSMGAATTMMLSAEEMPKGIKDIRFVEDCGYTSVWDEFSGELKNQFGLPEFPLMYATSLLCKLRNGWSFGEASAIDAVKKTVHPMLFIHGNTDTFVPTEMVYRLYDAKPSQKEIWIGEGAEHAESYLKHKEEYTALIKKFALKYVNPNGVSF
;
A
#
# COMPACT_ATOMS: atom_id res chain seq x y z
N MET A 1 -9.87 17.18 45.38
CA MET A 1 -10.43 15.93 44.84
C MET A 1 -10.59 16.02 43.32
N CYS A 2 -11.34 16.96 42.76
CA CYS A 2 -11.55 17.07 41.28
C CYS A 2 -10.26 17.19 40.45
N VAL A 3 -9.26 18.02 40.87
CA VAL A 3 -8.00 18.17 40.15
C VAL A 3 -7.19 16.88 40.11
N VAL A 4 -7.16 16.12 41.20
CA VAL A 4 -6.46 14.80 41.23
C VAL A 4 -7.13 13.80 40.29
N LEU A 5 -8.45 13.73 40.24
CA LEU A 5 -9.19 12.87 39.33
C LEU A 5 -8.94 13.24 37.88
N LEU A 6 -8.89 14.52 37.53
CA LEU A 6 -8.57 15.00 36.19
C LEU A 6 -7.12 14.66 35.78
N LEU A 7 -6.17 14.77 36.71
CA LEU A 7 -4.79 14.38 36.46
C LEU A 7 -4.65 12.87 36.24
N VAL A 8 -5.29 12.05 37.06
CA VAL A 8 -5.30 10.58 36.88
C VAL A 8 -5.93 10.19 35.54
N PHE A 9 -7.03 10.81 35.16
CA PHE A 9 -7.68 10.60 33.86
C PHE A 9 -6.75 11.00 32.70
N ALA A 10 -6.12 12.19 32.76
CA ALA A 10 -5.21 12.64 31.73
C ALA A 10 -3.99 11.73 31.59
N VAL A 11 -3.41 11.25 32.71
CA VAL A 11 -2.32 10.26 32.69
C VAL A 11 -2.77 8.94 32.06
N GLY A 12 -3.99 8.47 32.36
CA GLY A 12 -4.57 7.27 31.77
C GLY A 12 -4.76 7.39 30.25
N VAL A 13 -5.29 8.54 29.79
CA VAL A 13 -5.46 8.82 28.36
C VAL A 13 -4.11 8.87 27.65
N MET A 14 -3.12 9.54 28.25
CA MET A 14 -1.76 9.60 27.66
C MET A 14 -1.09 8.22 27.59
N GLY A 15 -1.18 7.43 28.67
CA GLY A 15 -0.67 6.05 28.67
C GLY A 15 -1.35 5.19 27.59
N GLY A 16 -2.67 5.31 27.47
CA GLY A 16 -3.43 4.67 26.39
C GLY A 16 -3.00 5.15 24.99
N ALA A 17 -2.74 6.45 24.82
CA ALA A 17 -2.30 7.01 23.57
C ALA A 17 -0.92 6.48 23.13
N PHE A 18 0.03 6.36 24.08
CA PHE A 18 1.34 5.73 23.80
C PHE A 18 1.17 4.27 23.40
N TYR A 19 0.38 3.50 24.15
CA TYR A 19 0.10 2.10 23.84
C TYR A 19 -0.52 1.94 22.44
N MET A 20 -1.54 2.73 22.12
CA MET A 20 -2.23 2.64 20.83
C MET A 20 -1.31 3.06 19.66
N LEU A 21 -0.46 4.07 19.87
CA LEU A 21 0.47 4.49 18.84
C LEU A 21 1.51 3.39 18.55
N ASP A 22 2.11 2.81 19.60
CA ASP A 22 3.07 1.72 19.44
C ASP A 22 2.38 0.46 18.88
N TYR A 23 1.16 0.13 19.35
CA TYR A 23 0.36 -0.99 18.82
C TYR A 23 0.12 -0.86 17.30
N SER A 24 -0.20 0.33 16.83
CA SER A 24 -0.59 0.56 15.42
C SER A 24 0.61 0.74 14.49
N LEU A 25 1.72 1.32 14.99
CA LEU A 25 2.83 1.75 14.14
C LEU A 25 4.15 1.01 14.40
N ALA A 26 4.20 0.06 15.35
CA ALA A 26 5.39 -0.74 15.55
C ALA A 26 5.63 -1.68 14.35
N PRO A 27 6.89 -1.78 13.86
CA PRO A 27 7.27 -2.74 12.84
C PRO A 27 7.05 -4.17 13.27
N ASP A 28 6.83 -5.07 12.31
CA ASP A 28 6.80 -6.51 12.55
C ASP A 28 8.18 -7.12 12.30
N SER A 29 8.80 -7.65 13.35
CA SER A 29 10.12 -8.25 13.26
C SER A 29 10.13 -9.62 12.54
N GLU A 30 9.01 -10.32 12.48
CA GLU A 30 8.93 -11.62 11.78
C GLU A 30 9.09 -11.42 10.27
N ARG A 31 8.63 -10.29 9.73
CA ARG A 31 8.74 -9.96 8.30
C ARG A 31 10.15 -9.57 7.85
N THR A 32 11.12 -9.48 8.76
CA THR A 32 12.55 -9.35 8.42
C THR A 32 13.20 -10.71 8.11
N ASP A 33 12.57 -11.82 8.49
CA ASP A 33 13.00 -13.17 8.10
C ASP A 33 12.46 -13.52 6.71
N THR A 34 13.29 -13.28 5.69
CA THR A 34 12.92 -13.53 4.30
C THR A 34 12.62 -15.01 4.02
N ALA A 35 13.25 -15.95 4.73
CA ALA A 35 12.95 -17.38 4.55
C ALA A 35 11.53 -17.70 5.02
N PHE A 36 11.12 -17.17 6.16
CA PHE A 36 9.75 -17.27 6.67
C PHE A 36 8.75 -16.67 5.66
N CYS A 37 9.01 -15.45 5.15
CA CYS A 37 8.12 -14.80 4.19
C CYS A 37 7.98 -15.62 2.88
N TYR A 38 9.08 -16.19 2.35
CA TYR A 38 9.02 -17.06 1.17
C TYR A 38 8.22 -18.35 1.45
N ASP A 39 8.39 -18.97 2.62
CA ASP A 39 7.67 -20.20 2.98
C ASP A 39 6.15 -19.95 3.06
N GLU A 40 5.73 -18.87 3.72
CA GLU A 40 4.30 -18.48 3.81
C GLU A 40 3.73 -18.13 2.43
N GLN A 41 4.47 -17.38 1.63
CA GLN A 41 4.08 -17.02 0.29
C GLN A 41 3.88 -18.26 -0.61
N PHE A 42 4.80 -19.21 -0.55
CA PHE A 42 4.74 -20.43 -1.36
C PHE A 42 3.64 -21.41 -0.90
N LYS A 43 3.27 -21.39 0.38
CA LYS A 43 2.11 -22.14 0.88
C LYS A 43 0.80 -21.58 0.33
N THR A 44 0.65 -20.27 0.33
CA THR A 44 -0.57 -19.58 -0.13
C THR A 44 -0.68 -19.58 -1.64
N TYR A 45 0.43 -19.34 -2.35
CA TYR A 45 0.52 -19.24 -3.80
C TYR A 45 1.62 -20.16 -4.36
N PRO A 46 1.40 -21.48 -4.37
CA PRO A 46 2.45 -22.47 -4.72
C PRO A 46 3.02 -22.30 -6.13
N GLU A 47 2.28 -21.70 -7.05
CA GLU A 47 2.77 -21.39 -8.40
C GLU A 47 3.84 -20.28 -8.45
N THR A 48 4.04 -19.56 -7.36
CA THR A 48 5.08 -18.53 -7.29
C THR A 48 6.47 -19.14 -7.08
N GLN A 49 6.59 -20.27 -6.40
CA GLN A 49 7.90 -20.91 -6.13
C GLN A 49 8.64 -21.29 -7.44
N PRO A 50 8.09 -22.11 -8.37
CA PRO A 50 8.81 -22.44 -9.60
C PRO A 50 9.08 -21.21 -10.49
N TRP A 51 8.25 -20.19 -10.39
CA TRP A 51 8.47 -18.93 -11.08
C TRP A 51 9.67 -18.16 -10.48
N VAL A 52 9.75 -18.00 -9.16
CA VAL A 52 10.89 -17.41 -8.45
C VAL A 52 12.18 -18.15 -8.79
N ASP A 53 12.18 -19.47 -8.73
CA ASP A 53 13.33 -20.31 -9.06
C ASP A 53 13.79 -20.10 -10.52
N SER A 54 12.83 -19.95 -11.42
CA SER A 54 13.14 -19.66 -12.84
C SER A 54 13.82 -18.32 -13.05
N LEU A 55 13.37 -17.28 -12.33
CA LEU A 55 13.95 -15.94 -12.40
C LEU A 55 15.33 -15.87 -11.75
N ARG A 56 15.53 -16.54 -10.61
CA ARG A 56 16.85 -16.63 -9.93
C ARG A 56 17.88 -17.29 -10.82
N ARG A 57 17.55 -18.36 -11.53
CA ARG A 57 18.47 -19.06 -12.44
C ARG A 57 19.01 -18.19 -13.56
N ILE A 58 18.26 -17.21 -14.02
CA ILE A 58 18.66 -16.28 -15.09
C ILE A 58 19.03 -14.89 -14.59
N ASP A 59 19.21 -14.76 -13.26
CA ASP A 59 19.54 -13.48 -12.59
C ASP A 59 18.56 -12.35 -12.91
N ALA A 60 17.28 -12.69 -13.06
CA ALA A 60 16.20 -11.72 -13.35
C ALA A 60 15.44 -11.24 -12.11
N LEU A 61 15.53 -11.92 -10.97
CA LEU A 61 15.03 -11.49 -9.66
C LEU A 61 16.20 -11.09 -8.78
N ARG A 62 16.20 -9.84 -8.33
CA ARG A 62 17.32 -9.26 -7.55
C ARG A 62 16.83 -8.48 -6.36
N ASP A 63 17.56 -8.60 -5.25
CA ASP A 63 17.48 -7.66 -4.15
C ASP A 63 18.18 -6.35 -4.56
N THR A 64 17.50 -5.24 -4.32
CA THR A 64 18.00 -3.90 -4.65
C THR A 64 17.87 -3.01 -3.43
N PHE A 65 18.94 -2.27 -3.12
CA PHE A 65 18.94 -1.33 -2.00
C PHE A 65 19.24 0.07 -2.51
N VAL A 66 18.49 1.05 -2.00
CA VAL A 66 18.61 2.46 -2.35
C VAL A 66 18.64 3.30 -1.08
N THR A 67 19.49 4.32 -1.05
CA THR A 67 19.45 5.32 0.00
C THR A 67 18.38 6.36 -0.33
N MET A 68 17.40 6.51 0.55
CA MET A 68 16.33 7.49 0.43
C MET A 68 16.82 8.91 0.68
N PRO A 69 16.10 9.94 0.25
CA PRO A 69 16.45 11.33 0.55
C PRO A 69 16.54 11.65 2.05
N THR A 70 15.91 10.83 2.90
CA THR A 70 16.00 10.89 4.37
C THR A 70 17.34 10.38 4.92
N GLY A 71 18.11 9.65 4.10
CA GLY A 71 19.37 9.00 4.47
C GLY A 71 19.22 7.53 4.85
N GLU A 72 18.00 7.02 5.00
CA GLU A 72 17.70 5.62 5.32
C GLU A 72 17.87 4.73 4.09
N ARG A 73 18.25 3.48 4.32
CA ARG A 73 18.45 2.48 3.28
C ARG A 73 17.21 1.63 3.12
N HIS A 74 16.54 1.73 1.98
CA HIS A 74 15.35 0.93 1.68
C HIS A 74 15.67 -0.19 0.69
N HIS A 75 14.94 -1.28 0.83
CA HIS A 75 15.04 -2.49 0.02
C HIS A 75 13.88 -2.57 -0.98
N ALA A 76 14.10 -3.25 -2.10
CA ALA A 76 13.08 -3.71 -3.02
C ALA A 76 13.50 -5.01 -3.71
N LEU A 77 12.56 -5.89 -3.99
CA LEU A 77 12.74 -6.94 -4.99
C LEU A 77 12.47 -6.37 -6.38
N PHE A 78 13.38 -6.64 -7.30
CA PHE A 78 13.26 -6.21 -8.69
C PHE A 78 13.23 -7.41 -9.64
N VAL A 79 12.16 -7.52 -10.44
CA VAL A 79 12.03 -8.48 -11.53
C VAL A 79 12.35 -7.77 -12.85
N ARG A 80 13.49 -8.11 -13.46
CA ARG A 80 13.96 -7.54 -14.71
C ARG A 80 13.45 -8.32 -15.91
N ARG A 81 12.64 -7.66 -16.75
CA ARG A 81 12.12 -8.23 -18.01
C ARG A 81 12.73 -7.57 -19.27
N GLY A 82 13.43 -6.46 -19.11
CA GLY A 82 13.95 -5.66 -20.23
C GLY A 82 12.84 -4.89 -20.96
N SER A 83 11.74 -4.62 -20.26
CA SER A 83 10.57 -3.88 -20.76
C SER A 83 10.75 -2.37 -20.52
N ASN A 84 10.10 -1.54 -21.34
CA ASN A 84 9.91 -0.12 -21.06
C ASN A 84 8.63 0.15 -20.23
N ARG A 85 8.04 -0.90 -19.68
CA ARG A 85 6.86 -0.87 -18.81
C ARG A 85 7.21 -1.46 -17.46
N THR A 86 6.79 -0.82 -16.39
CA THR A 86 7.09 -1.24 -15.02
C THR A 86 5.82 -1.27 -14.17
N ALA A 87 5.64 -2.34 -13.42
CA ALA A 87 4.68 -2.39 -12.33
C ALA A 87 5.41 -2.12 -11.00
N LEU A 88 4.88 -1.23 -10.18
CA LEU A 88 5.31 -1.00 -8.81
C LEU A 88 4.25 -1.60 -7.89
N VAL A 89 4.60 -2.65 -7.15
CA VAL A 89 3.67 -3.36 -6.25
C VAL A 89 4.00 -2.99 -4.81
N ILE A 90 3.00 -2.50 -4.07
CA ILE A 90 3.16 -1.94 -2.73
C ILE A 90 2.37 -2.79 -1.73
N HIS A 91 3.07 -3.33 -0.75
CA HIS A 91 2.54 -4.24 0.27
C HIS A 91 1.67 -3.54 1.33
N GLY A 92 0.96 -4.34 2.14
CA GLY A 92 0.10 -3.93 3.24
C GLY A 92 0.84 -3.62 4.55
N TRP A 93 0.05 -3.36 5.59
CA TRP A 93 0.52 -3.12 6.95
C TRP A 93 1.12 -4.39 7.54
N ARG A 94 2.35 -4.26 8.06
CA ARG A 94 3.13 -5.37 8.64
C ARG A 94 3.43 -6.52 7.68
N ASP A 95 3.32 -6.31 6.37
CA ASP A 95 3.76 -7.22 5.34
C ASP A 95 5.17 -6.88 4.85
N CYS A 96 5.67 -7.63 3.88
CA CYS A 96 6.89 -7.31 3.14
C CYS A 96 6.68 -7.52 1.63
N CYS A 97 7.64 -7.12 0.83
CA CYS A 97 7.55 -7.23 -0.63
C CYS A 97 7.36 -8.68 -1.11
N ILE A 98 7.86 -9.67 -0.37
CA ILE A 98 7.77 -11.11 -0.71
C ILE A 98 6.32 -11.60 -0.66
N ASP A 99 5.49 -11.07 0.23
CA ASP A 99 4.10 -11.48 0.40
C ASP A 99 3.24 -11.17 -0.86
N PHE A 100 3.76 -10.32 -1.77
CA PHE A 100 3.06 -9.90 -2.98
C PHE A 100 3.67 -10.43 -4.29
N LEU A 101 4.48 -11.50 -4.23
CA LEU A 101 5.06 -12.16 -5.41
C LEU A 101 4.00 -12.67 -6.39
N TYR A 102 2.79 -12.98 -5.93
CA TYR A 102 1.68 -13.37 -6.80
C TYR A 102 1.26 -12.24 -7.77
N LEU A 103 1.25 -10.98 -7.32
CA LEU A 103 1.02 -9.81 -8.19
C LEU A 103 2.21 -9.57 -9.12
N ALA A 104 3.44 -9.70 -8.60
CA ALA A 104 4.62 -9.58 -9.46
C ALA A 104 4.61 -10.60 -10.59
N ARG A 105 4.23 -11.85 -10.29
CA ARG A 105 4.07 -12.89 -11.29
C ARG A 105 2.98 -12.56 -12.30
N LEU A 106 1.85 -11.99 -11.85
CA LEU A 106 0.79 -11.53 -12.75
C LEU A 106 1.35 -10.49 -13.75
N TYR A 107 2.00 -9.44 -13.28
CA TYR A 107 2.52 -8.39 -14.15
C TYR A 107 3.63 -8.88 -15.08
N GLU A 108 4.54 -9.72 -14.59
CA GLU A 108 5.64 -10.26 -15.39
C GLU A 108 5.14 -11.26 -16.44
N ARG A 109 4.31 -12.24 -16.03
CA ARG A 109 3.86 -13.33 -16.92
C ARG A 109 2.80 -12.90 -17.91
N GLU A 110 1.82 -12.13 -17.45
CA GLU A 110 0.64 -11.81 -18.25
C GLU A 110 0.81 -10.54 -19.08
N LEU A 111 1.68 -9.61 -18.64
CA LEU A 111 1.85 -8.29 -19.26
C LEU A 111 3.27 -8.01 -19.75
N GLY A 112 4.26 -8.81 -19.35
CA GLY A 112 5.67 -8.63 -19.73
C GLY A 112 6.31 -7.37 -19.16
N TYR A 113 5.87 -6.92 -17.98
CA TYR A 113 6.40 -5.76 -17.30
C TYR A 113 7.65 -6.12 -16.48
N ASN A 114 8.56 -5.15 -16.30
CA ASN A 114 9.43 -5.19 -15.13
C ASN A 114 8.55 -5.02 -13.89
N VAL A 115 8.99 -5.58 -12.75
CA VAL A 115 8.26 -5.38 -11.50
C VAL A 115 9.22 -4.92 -10.41
N VAL A 116 8.82 -3.92 -9.66
CA VAL A 116 9.52 -3.41 -8.48
C VAL A 116 8.58 -3.56 -7.30
N MET A 117 9.08 -4.20 -6.26
CA MET A 117 8.33 -4.40 -5.01
C MET A 117 9.17 -3.84 -3.87
N PRO A 118 9.00 -2.57 -3.48
CA PRO A 118 9.71 -2.03 -2.34
C PRO A 118 9.16 -2.58 -1.04
N ASP A 119 10.05 -2.83 -0.09
CA ASP A 119 9.69 -2.79 1.32
C ASP A 119 9.52 -1.33 1.72
N LEU A 120 8.37 -0.98 2.25
CA LEU A 120 8.11 0.37 2.75
C LEU A 120 8.96 0.65 4.00
N HIS A 121 9.03 1.91 4.42
CA HIS A 121 9.73 2.32 5.64
C HIS A 121 9.32 1.45 6.84
N ALA A 122 10.31 0.96 7.59
CA ALA A 122 10.13 0.08 8.75
C ALA A 122 9.46 -1.28 8.44
N HIS A 123 9.56 -1.78 7.19
CA HIS A 123 9.07 -3.09 6.80
C HIS A 123 10.17 -3.91 6.10
N GLY A 124 10.05 -5.23 6.16
CA GLY A 124 10.95 -6.16 5.48
C GLY A 124 12.42 -5.87 5.79
N LEU A 125 13.22 -5.62 4.74
CA LEU A 125 14.64 -5.29 4.84
C LEU A 125 14.92 -3.76 4.73
N SER A 126 13.89 -2.93 4.70
CA SER A 126 14.02 -1.47 4.74
C SER A 126 14.24 -0.97 6.16
N GLU A 127 15.13 0.03 6.30
CA GLU A 127 15.31 0.73 7.56
C GLU A 127 14.08 1.55 7.94
N GLY A 128 13.98 1.90 9.21
CA GLY A 128 12.92 2.71 9.79
C GLY A 128 12.58 2.22 11.19
N ASP A 129 11.98 3.08 11.98
CA ASP A 129 11.62 2.81 13.36
C ASP A 129 10.11 2.73 13.59
N MET A 130 9.30 3.15 12.59
CA MET A 130 7.86 3.24 12.75
C MET A 130 7.11 3.24 11.41
N ILE A 131 6.02 2.50 11.33
CA ILE A 131 5.13 2.43 10.16
C ILE A 131 4.50 3.80 9.89
N GLN A 132 4.45 4.22 8.62
CA GLN A 132 4.03 5.57 8.23
C GLN A 132 2.63 5.63 7.60
N MET A 133 1.95 4.49 7.51
CA MET A 133 0.56 4.36 7.05
C MET A 133 0.28 5.08 5.71
N GLY A 134 1.23 5.05 4.79
CA GLY A 134 1.14 5.69 3.47
C GLY A 134 1.44 7.19 3.47
N ARG A 135 1.37 7.88 4.61
CA ARG A 135 1.51 9.35 4.67
C ARG A 135 2.88 9.85 4.20
N LEU A 136 3.96 9.23 4.65
CA LEU A 136 5.31 9.55 4.21
C LEU A 136 5.81 8.52 3.20
N ASP A 137 5.40 7.24 3.30
CA ASP A 137 5.72 6.16 2.36
C ASP A 137 5.50 6.57 0.89
N ARG A 138 4.46 7.37 0.60
CA ARG A 138 4.23 7.85 -0.77
C ARG A 138 5.40 8.64 -1.36
N LYS A 139 6.23 9.30 -0.50
CA LYS A 139 7.41 10.03 -0.93
C LYS A 139 8.56 9.08 -1.27
N ASP A 140 8.68 8.01 -0.50
CA ASP A 140 9.67 6.97 -0.75
C ASP A 140 9.33 6.22 -2.04
N VAL A 141 8.03 5.91 -2.25
CA VAL A 141 7.54 5.33 -3.50
C VAL A 141 7.75 6.27 -4.69
N LEU A 142 7.54 7.57 -4.51
CA LEU A 142 7.84 8.58 -5.53
C LEU A 142 9.34 8.61 -5.87
N HIS A 143 10.20 8.45 -4.86
CA HIS A 143 11.65 8.35 -5.07
C HIS A 143 11.98 7.08 -5.87
N TRP A 144 11.43 5.91 -5.51
CA TRP A 144 11.58 4.69 -6.29
C TRP A 144 11.18 4.90 -7.75
N LEU A 145 10.03 5.54 -8.02
CA LEU A 145 9.58 5.86 -9.38
C LEU A 145 10.59 6.72 -10.16
N SER A 146 11.30 7.61 -9.49
CA SER A 146 12.29 8.49 -10.12
C SER A 146 13.56 7.77 -10.59
N LEU A 147 13.81 6.57 -10.07
CA LEU A 147 15.02 5.78 -10.38
C LEU A 147 14.88 4.93 -11.64
N PHE A 148 13.65 4.74 -12.14
CA PHE A 148 13.41 3.86 -13.29
C PHE A 148 13.29 4.64 -14.59
N GLN A 149 14.02 4.16 -15.61
CA GLN A 149 13.79 4.59 -16.99
C GLN A 149 12.68 3.72 -17.59
N THR A 150 11.46 4.21 -17.56
CA THR A 150 10.27 3.49 -18.01
C THR A 150 9.27 4.48 -18.62
N ASP A 151 8.59 4.07 -19.70
CA ASP A 151 7.61 4.91 -20.37
C ASP A 151 6.22 4.78 -19.70
N THR A 152 5.89 3.59 -19.25
CA THR A 152 4.58 3.26 -18.69
C THR A 152 4.72 2.65 -17.30
N VAL A 153 3.96 3.14 -16.35
CA VAL A 153 3.93 2.63 -14.98
C VAL A 153 2.51 2.23 -14.58
N VAL A 154 2.41 1.09 -13.90
CA VAL A 154 1.24 0.75 -13.08
C VAL A 154 1.71 0.69 -11.64
N VAL A 155 1.11 1.49 -10.76
CA VAL A 155 1.31 1.40 -9.31
C VAL A 155 0.14 0.63 -8.74
N HIS A 156 0.42 -0.50 -8.09
CA HIS A 156 -0.58 -1.39 -7.55
C HIS A 156 -0.31 -1.63 -6.06
N GLY A 157 -1.16 -1.10 -5.21
CA GLY A 157 -1.05 -1.28 -3.76
C GLY A 157 -2.21 -2.08 -3.19
N VAL A 158 -1.94 -2.81 -2.11
CA VAL A 158 -2.93 -3.59 -1.36
C VAL A 158 -3.02 -3.06 0.07
N SER A 159 -4.23 -2.85 0.60
CA SER A 159 -4.47 -2.40 1.98
C SER A 159 -3.76 -1.06 2.27
N MET A 160 -2.83 -1.00 3.23
CA MET A 160 -1.98 0.17 3.47
C MET A 160 -1.22 0.60 2.20
N GLY A 161 -0.78 -0.36 1.38
CA GLY A 161 -0.18 -0.09 0.08
C GLY A 161 -1.15 0.57 -0.90
N ALA A 162 -2.43 0.23 -0.86
CA ALA A 162 -3.48 0.88 -1.64
C ALA A 162 -3.70 2.33 -1.19
N ALA A 163 -3.74 2.58 0.11
CA ALA A 163 -3.81 3.94 0.64
C ALA A 163 -2.56 4.76 0.25
N THR A 164 -1.37 4.14 0.30
CA THR A 164 -0.11 4.73 -0.19
C THR A 164 -0.22 5.08 -1.67
N THR A 165 -0.72 4.17 -2.48
CA THR A 165 -0.94 4.32 -3.93
C THR A 165 -1.89 5.47 -4.24
N MET A 166 -3.00 5.57 -3.52
CA MET A 166 -3.94 6.69 -3.65
C MET A 166 -3.32 8.02 -3.26
N MET A 167 -2.60 8.08 -2.13
CA MET A 167 -1.92 9.31 -1.69
C MET A 167 -0.78 9.71 -2.63
N LEU A 168 -0.05 8.74 -3.21
CA LEU A 168 0.95 8.99 -4.23
C LEU A 168 0.35 9.62 -5.49
N SER A 169 -0.84 9.17 -5.90
CA SER A 169 -1.46 9.62 -7.16
C SER A 169 -1.73 11.12 -7.24
N ALA A 170 -1.69 11.82 -6.12
CA ALA A 170 -1.84 13.28 -6.04
C ALA A 170 -0.51 14.06 -6.03
N GLU A 171 0.63 13.35 -6.04
CA GLU A 171 1.96 13.97 -6.13
C GLU A 171 2.32 14.29 -7.59
N GLU A 172 3.30 15.17 -7.79
CA GLU A 172 3.86 15.43 -9.12
C GLU A 172 4.73 14.25 -9.55
N MET A 173 4.38 13.60 -10.68
CA MET A 173 5.08 12.40 -11.15
C MET A 173 6.46 12.75 -11.75
N PRO A 174 7.44 11.83 -11.65
CA PRO A 174 8.77 12.02 -12.23
C PRO A 174 8.72 12.28 -13.74
N LYS A 175 9.54 13.23 -14.20
CA LYS A 175 9.69 13.52 -15.62
C LYS A 175 10.23 12.29 -16.36
N GLY A 176 9.61 11.93 -17.47
CA GLY A 176 9.99 10.76 -18.27
C GLY A 176 8.96 9.64 -18.27
N ILE A 177 8.12 9.54 -17.25
CA ILE A 177 6.94 8.65 -17.26
C ILE A 177 5.89 9.28 -18.16
N LYS A 178 5.54 8.61 -19.26
CA LYS A 178 4.57 9.11 -20.25
C LYS A 178 3.14 8.74 -19.89
N ASP A 179 2.99 7.62 -19.18
CA ASP A 179 1.69 7.06 -18.82
C ASP A 179 1.80 6.36 -17.46
N ILE A 180 0.95 6.76 -16.50
CA ILE A 180 0.89 6.17 -15.18
C ILE A 180 -0.55 5.87 -14.78
N ARG A 181 -0.75 4.74 -14.14
CA ARG A 181 -2.05 4.26 -13.66
C ARG A 181 -1.92 3.70 -12.28
N PHE A 182 -3.02 3.77 -11.56
CA PHE A 182 -3.08 3.36 -10.18
C PHE A 182 -4.12 2.27 -9.99
N VAL A 183 -3.75 1.22 -9.27
CA VAL A 183 -4.65 0.16 -8.81
C VAL A 183 -4.60 0.18 -7.29
N GLU A 184 -5.72 0.41 -6.67
CA GLU A 184 -5.89 0.27 -5.24
C GLU A 184 -6.76 -0.97 -4.96
N ASP A 185 -6.31 -1.84 -4.08
CA ASP A 185 -7.02 -3.04 -3.65
C ASP A 185 -7.20 -3.00 -2.13
N CYS A 186 -8.43 -2.96 -1.67
CA CYS A 186 -8.88 -2.89 -0.28
C CYS A 186 -8.25 -1.76 0.57
N GLY A 187 -8.05 -0.57 -0.03
CA GLY A 187 -7.50 0.57 0.68
C GLY A 187 -8.55 1.34 1.51
N TYR A 188 -8.08 2.03 2.55
CA TYR A 188 -8.92 2.83 3.45
C TYR A 188 -9.02 4.30 3.01
N THR A 189 -10.09 4.98 3.46
CA THR A 189 -10.33 6.40 3.17
C THR A 189 -9.34 7.34 3.84
N SER A 190 -8.98 7.05 5.09
CA SER A 190 -7.97 7.77 5.87
C SER A 190 -7.50 6.91 7.05
N VAL A 191 -6.33 7.22 7.59
CA VAL A 191 -5.85 6.58 8.83
C VAL A 191 -6.79 6.88 9.99
N TRP A 192 -7.42 8.06 10.00
CA TRP A 192 -8.42 8.38 11.02
C TRP A 192 -9.61 7.41 10.96
N ASP A 193 -10.21 7.24 9.78
CA ASP A 193 -11.40 6.39 9.60
C ASP A 193 -11.06 4.92 9.94
N GLU A 194 -9.90 4.43 9.48
CA GLU A 194 -9.44 3.07 9.72
C GLU A 194 -9.20 2.80 11.21
N PHE A 195 -8.38 3.62 11.87
CA PHE A 195 -8.08 3.44 13.29
C PHE A 195 -9.27 3.67 14.20
N SER A 196 -10.21 4.53 13.81
CA SER A 196 -11.46 4.76 14.52
C SER A 196 -12.35 3.52 14.47
N GLY A 197 -12.46 2.89 13.30
CA GLY A 197 -13.16 1.62 13.11
C GLY A 197 -12.55 0.51 13.97
N GLU A 198 -11.23 0.34 13.89
CA GLU A 198 -10.50 -0.69 14.63
C GLU A 198 -10.51 -0.47 16.14
N LEU A 199 -10.42 0.77 16.61
CA LEU A 199 -10.56 1.10 18.03
C LEU A 199 -11.92 0.64 18.57
N LYS A 200 -12.98 0.85 17.81
CA LYS A 200 -14.33 0.42 18.16
C LYS A 200 -14.49 -1.09 18.08
N ASN A 201 -13.99 -1.71 17.00
CA ASN A 201 -14.17 -3.14 16.74
C ASN A 201 -13.37 -4.02 17.71
N GLN A 202 -12.09 -3.68 17.94
CA GLN A 202 -11.19 -4.49 18.77
C GLN A 202 -11.31 -4.17 20.26
N PHE A 203 -11.51 -2.89 20.63
CA PHE A 203 -11.45 -2.45 22.02
C PHE A 203 -12.79 -1.97 22.58
N GLY A 204 -13.82 -1.78 21.72
CA GLY A 204 -15.11 -1.26 22.14
C GLY A 204 -15.05 0.20 22.64
N LEU A 205 -14.01 0.94 22.29
CA LEU A 205 -13.75 2.28 22.81
C LEU A 205 -14.25 3.36 21.84
N PRO A 206 -14.73 4.53 22.35
CA PRO A 206 -15.07 5.67 21.53
C PRO A 206 -13.80 6.43 21.09
N GLU A 207 -13.91 7.18 19.99
CA GLU A 207 -12.82 8.02 19.48
C GLU A 207 -12.26 9.00 20.52
N PHE A 208 -13.18 9.72 21.19
CA PHE A 208 -12.80 10.70 22.19
C PHE A 208 -12.69 10.06 23.58
N PRO A 209 -11.59 10.33 24.33
CA PRO A 209 -10.49 11.25 24.00
C PRO A 209 -9.29 10.57 23.32
N LEU A 210 -9.29 9.21 23.24
CA LEU A 210 -8.08 8.42 22.97
C LEU A 210 -7.52 8.65 21.54
N MET A 211 -8.36 8.61 20.52
CA MET A 211 -7.94 8.86 19.14
C MET A 211 -7.30 10.24 18.96
N TYR A 212 -7.88 11.25 19.59
CA TYR A 212 -7.35 12.63 19.52
C TYR A 212 -5.98 12.73 20.19
N ALA A 213 -5.81 12.11 21.36
CA ALA A 213 -4.54 12.08 22.07
C ALA A 213 -3.47 11.31 21.27
N THR A 214 -3.83 10.14 20.70
CA THR A 214 -2.92 9.32 19.89
C THR A 214 -2.51 10.03 18.61
N SER A 215 -3.46 10.67 17.92
CA SER A 215 -3.18 11.45 16.71
C SER A 215 -2.28 12.66 16.98
N LEU A 216 -2.49 13.36 18.10
CA LEU A 216 -1.62 14.45 18.54
C LEU A 216 -0.22 13.93 18.89
N LEU A 217 -0.12 12.81 19.59
CA LEU A 217 1.15 12.18 19.92
C LEU A 217 1.90 11.75 18.65
N CYS A 218 1.21 11.17 17.67
CA CYS A 218 1.76 10.86 16.35
C CYS A 218 2.32 12.13 15.67
N LYS A 219 1.57 13.24 15.71
CA LYS A 219 2.04 14.52 15.16
C LYS A 219 3.32 15.03 15.83
N LEU A 220 3.39 14.91 17.14
CA LEU A 220 4.57 15.39 17.91
C LEU A 220 5.80 14.49 17.72
N ARG A 221 5.60 13.16 17.63
CA ARG A 221 6.68 12.17 17.53
C ARG A 221 7.14 11.92 16.10
N ASN A 222 6.19 11.81 15.17
CA ASN A 222 6.40 11.34 13.80
C ASN A 222 6.22 12.42 12.73
N GLY A 223 5.81 13.63 13.13
CA GLY A 223 5.65 14.76 12.22
C GLY A 223 4.34 14.79 11.42
N TRP A 224 3.43 13.80 11.59
CA TRP A 224 2.14 13.74 10.91
C TRP A 224 1.02 13.28 11.84
N SER A 225 -0.20 13.70 11.57
CA SER A 225 -1.40 13.31 12.30
C SER A 225 -2.27 12.35 11.48
N PHE A 226 -3.13 11.57 12.12
CA PHE A 226 -4.00 10.59 11.44
C PHE A 226 -4.90 11.24 10.37
N GLY A 227 -5.38 12.46 10.60
CA GLY A 227 -6.17 13.19 9.62
C GLY A 227 -5.38 13.69 8.41
N GLU A 228 -4.03 13.84 8.51
CA GLU A 228 -3.19 14.19 7.36
C GLU A 228 -2.91 13.00 6.44
N ALA A 229 -3.07 11.77 6.91
CA ALA A 229 -2.96 10.55 6.12
C ALA A 229 -4.33 10.20 5.51
N SER A 230 -4.71 10.93 4.46
CA SER A 230 -6.04 10.92 3.85
C SER A 230 -5.96 10.52 2.38
N ALA A 231 -6.31 9.26 2.08
CA ALA A 231 -6.42 8.77 0.71
C ALA A 231 -7.58 9.42 -0.05
N ILE A 232 -8.72 9.65 0.66
CA ILE A 232 -9.89 10.29 0.05
C ILE A 232 -9.62 11.73 -0.40
N ASP A 233 -8.75 12.48 0.30
CA ASP A 233 -8.38 13.82 -0.12
C ASP A 233 -7.37 13.82 -1.28
N ALA A 234 -6.61 12.75 -1.42
CA ALA A 234 -5.71 12.55 -2.55
C ALA A 234 -6.49 12.20 -3.84
N VAL A 235 -7.43 11.24 -3.77
CA VAL A 235 -8.20 10.82 -4.96
C VAL A 235 -9.08 11.93 -5.54
N LYS A 236 -9.50 12.90 -4.73
CA LYS A 236 -10.20 14.11 -5.20
C LYS A 236 -9.34 14.99 -6.15
N LYS A 237 -8.01 14.90 -6.01
CA LYS A 237 -7.05 15.77 -6.71
C LYS A 237 -6.41 15.10 -7.91
N THR A 238 -6.33 13.76 -7.90
CA THR A 238 -5.64 13.03 -8.96
C THR A 238 -6.41 13.03 -10.27
N VAL A 239 -5.69 13.26 -11.37
CA VAL A 239 -6.22 13.20 -12.74
C VAL A 239 -5.92 11.85 -13.40
N HIS A 240 -5.04 11.05 -12.81
CA HIS A 240 -4.59 9.78 -13.38
C HIS A 240 -5.67 8.71 -13.31
N PRO A 241 -5.70 7.76 -14.27
CA PRO A 241 -6.61 6.62 -14.23
C PRO A 241 -6.41 5.79 -12.96
N MET A 242 -7.51 5.35 -12.34
CA MET A 242 -7.49 4.52 -11.13
C MET A 242 -8.54 3.42 -11.18
N LEU A 243 -8.10 2.21 -10.85
CA LEU A 243 -8.94 1.06 -10.63
C LEU A 243 -9.08 0.83 -9.12
N PHE A 244 -10.30 0.75 -8.66
CA PHE A 244 -10.69 0.47 -7.29
C PHE A 244 -11.14 -0.99 -7.19
N ILE A 245 -10.53 -1.75 -6.28
CA ILE A 245 -10.84 -3.17 -6.03
C ILE A 245 -11.15 -3.34 -4.56
N HIS A 246 -12.17 -4.14 -4.21
CA HIS A 246 -12.47 -4.46 -2.82
C HIS A 246 -13.27 -5.76 -2.70
N GLY A 247 -13.10 -6.49 -1.61
CA GLY A 247 -13.97 -7.62 -1.27
C GLY A 247 -15.28 -7.13 -0.62
N ASN A 248 -16.43 -7.75 -0.95
CA ASN A 248 -17.70 -7.31 -0.37
C ASN A 248 -17.96 -7.85 1.04
N THR A 249 -17.08 -8.71 1.57
CA THR A 249 -17.15 -9.24 2.93
C THR A 249 -15.97 -8.76 3.80
N ASP A 250 -15.23 -7.77 3.34
CA ASP A 250 -14.13 -7.16 4.08
C ASP A 250 -14.68 -6.41 5.31
N THR A 251 -14.31 -6.90 6.50
CA THR A 251 -14.69 -6.30 7.80
C THR A 251 -13.52 -5.60 8.49
N PHE A 252 -12.30 -5.79 7.98
CA PHE A 252 -11.11 -5.11 8.49
C PHE A 252 -11.02 -3.70 7.93
N VAL A 253 -10.98 -3.55 6.59
CA VAL A 253 -11.24 -2.28 5.92
C VAL A 253 -12.65 -2.35 5.33
N PRO A 254 -13.67 -1.75 5.96
CA PRO A 254 -15.04 -1.92 5.53
C PRO A 254 -15.26 -1.56 4.06
N THR A 255 -15.96 -2.43 3.32
CA THR A 255 -16.22 -2.26 1.86
C THR A 255 -16.86 -0.89 1.54
N GLU A 256 -17.58 -0.29 2.47
CA GLU A 256 -18.15 1.06 2.31
C GLU A 256 -17.07 2.12 1.98
N MET A 257 -15.83 1.91 2.42
CA MET A 257 -14.73 2.85 2.16
C MET A 257 -14.41 2.95 0.67
N VAL A 258 -14.44 1.85 -0.09
CA VAL A 258 -14.15 1.89 -1.52
C VAL A 258 -15.19 2.69 -2.31
N TYR A 259 -16.46 2.60 -1.93
CA TYR A 259 -17.52 3.40 -2.57
C TYR A 259 -17.30 4.89 -2.33
N ARG A 260 -16.97 5.29 -1.11
CA ARG A 260 -16.63 6.68 -0.77
C ARG A 260 -15.41 7.18 -1.56
N LEU A 261 -14.37 6.36 -1.70
CA LEU A 261 -13.16 6.67 -2.49
C LEU A 261 -13.50 6.81 -3.98
N TYR A 262 -14.23 5.84 -4.52
CA TYR A 262 -14.67 5.86 -5.92
C TYR A 262 -15.51 7.10 -6.22
N ASP A 263 -16.49 7.41 -5.39
CA ASP A 263 -17.36 8.58 -5.60
C ASP A 263 -16.58 9.89 -5.52
N ALA A 264 -15.59 9.97 -4.63
CA ALA A 264 -14.76 11.16 -4.46
C ALA A 264 -13.85 11.45 -5.66
N LYS A 265 -13.45 10.42 -6.43
CA LYS A 265 -12.59 10.61 -7.60
C LYS A 265 -13.38 11.18 -8.79
N PRO A 266 -12.93 12.31 -9.41
CA PRO A 266 -13.75 13.03 -10.39
C PRO A 266 -13.85 12.33 -11.75
N SER A 267 -12.81 11.62 -12.20
CA SER A 267 -12.77 11.05 -13.56
C SER A 267 -11.78 9.90 -13.72
N GLN A 268 -11.83 9.18 -14.86
CA GLN A 268 -10.92 8.08 -15.21
C GLN A 268 -10.84 7.03 -14.11
N LYS A 269 -11.98 6.51 -13.70
CA LYS A 269 -12.12 5.55 -12.62
C LYS A 269 -12.89 4.31 -13.05
N GLU A 270 -12.49 3.17 -12.53
CA GLU A 270 -13.18 1.89 -12.64
C GLU A 270 -13.30 1.29 -11.25
N ILE A 271 -14.32 0.51 -10.99
CA ILE A 271 -14.50 -0.22 -9.74
C ILE A 271 -14.86 -1.67 -10.02
N TRP A 272 -14.32 -2.58 -9.22
CA TRP A 272 -14.68 -3.99 -9.21
C TRP A 272 -14.76 -4.48 -7.77
N ILE A 273 -15.81 -5.24 -7.48
CA ILE A 273 -16.08 -5.77 -6.14
C ILE A 273 -15.99 -7.29 -6.22
N GLY A 274 -15.07 -7.89 -5.45
CA GLY A 274 -14.89 -9.33 -5.33
C GLY A 274 -15.96 -9.94 -4.42
N GLU A 275 -16.85 -10.77 -5.01
CA GLU A 275 -17.94 -11.42 -4.27
C GLU A 275 -17.41 -12.44 -3.26
N GLY A 276 -17.78 -12.33 -2.00
CA GLY A 276 -17.34 -13.22 -0.91
C GLY A 276 -15.86 -13.09 -0.53
N ALA A 277 -15.14 -12.10 -1.07
CA ALA A 277 -13.76 -11.85 -0.69
C ALA A 277 -13.69 -11.02 0.60
N GLU A 278 -12.87 -11.46 1.54
CA GLU A 278 -12.49 -10.73 2.73
C GLU A 278 -11.30 -9.79 2.44
N HIS A 279 -10.68 -9.24 3.48
CA HIS A 279 -9.55 -8.31 3.34
C HIS A 279 -8.37 -8.93 2.57
N ALA A 280 -7.91 -8.26 1.51
CA ALA A 280 -6.81 -8.68 0.63
C ALA A 280 -7.00 -10.06 -0.06
N GLU A 281 -8.22 -10.63 -0.09
CA GLU A 281 -8.52 -11.92 -0.69
C GLU A 281 -9.03 -11.84 -2.14
N SER A 282 -9.21 -10.64 -2.70
CA SER A 282 -9.77 -10.44 -4.05
C SER A 282 -9.09 -11.29 -5.12
N TYR A 283 -7.75 -11.30 -5.15
CA TYR A 283 -6.99 -12.15 -6.08
C TYR A 283 -7.13 -13.64 -5.75
N LEU A 284 -7.05 -14.03 -4.49
CA LEU A 284 -7.07 -15.44 -4.08
C LEU A 284 -8.38 -16.12 -4.47
N LYS A 285 -9.51 -15.43 -4.28
CA LYS A 285 -10.85 -15.96 -4.58
C LYS A 285 -11.26 -15.87 -6.05
N HIS A 286 -10.76 -14.86 -6.77
CA HIS A 286 -11.18 -14.54 -8.13
C HIS A 286 -10.01 -14.42 -9.11
N LYS A 287 -9.03 -15.29 -9.01
CA LYS A 287 -7.74 -15.20 -9.71
C LYS A 287 -7.83 -14.90 -11.19
N GLU A 288 -8.71 -15.61 -11.91
CA GLU A 288 -8.86 -15.45 -13.37
C GLU A 288 -9.52 -14.12 -13.71
N GLU A 289 -10.61 -13.77 -13.02
CA GLU A 289 -11.34 -12.52 -13.23
C GLU A 289 -10.48 -11.31 -12.85
N TYR A 290 -9.81 -11.37 -11.69
CA TYR A 290 -8.87 -10.35 -11.23
C TYR A 290 -7.74 -10.13 -12.24
N THR A 291 -7.14 -11.22 -12.73
CA THR A 291 -6.09 -11.17 -13.75
C THR A 291 -6.59 -10.51 -15.03
N ALA A 292 -7.78 -10.89 -15.51
CA ALA A 292 -8.39 -10.29 -16.69
C ALA A 292 -8.68 -8.80 -16.50
N LEU A 293 -9.16 -8.41 -15.31
CA LEU A 293 -9.43 -7.03 -14.93
C LEU A 293 -8.16 -6.18 -14.97
N ILE A 294 -7.08 -6.64 -14.33
CA ILE A 294 -5.78 -5.94 -14.33
C ILE A 294 -5.23 -5.81 -15.75
N LYS A 295 -5.28 -6.88 -16.56
CA LYS A 295 -4.83 -6.82 -17.96
C LYS A 295 -5.63 -5.79 -18.77
N LYS A 296 -6.94 -5.79 -18.65
CA LYS A 296 -7.82 -4.85 -19.34
C LYS A 296 -7.50 -3.41 -18.92
N PHE A 297 -7.38 -3.14 -17.62
CA PHE A 297 -7.07 -1.82 -17.11
C PHE A 297 -5.67 -1.35 -17.53
N ALA A 298 -4.67 -2.21 -17.41
CA ALA A 298 -3.29 -1.91 -17.79
C ALA A 298 -3.12 -1.61 -19.30
N LEU A 299 -4.00 -2.08 -20.16
CA LEU A 299 -3.93 -1.89 -21.62
C LEU A 299 -4.88 -0.82 -22.15
N LYS A 300 -5.95 -0.50 -21.44
CA LYS A 300 -7.05 0.39 -21.91
C LYS A 300 -6.57 1.80 -22.27
N TYR A 301 -5.62 2.35 -21.52
CA TYR A 301 -5.15 3.73 -21.66
C TYR A 301 -3.82 3.84 -22.44
N VAL A 302 -3.31 2.72 -22.98
CA VAL A 302 -2.13 2.78 -23.85
C VAL A 302 -2.53 3.50 -25.13
N ASN A 303 -2.05 4.74 -25.29
CA ASN A 303 -2.26 5.48 -26.52
C ASN A 303 -1.33 4.89 -27.61
N PRO A 304 -1.85 4.27 -28.68
CA PRO A 304 -1.03 3.69 -29.74
C PRO A 304 -0.21 4.75 -30.50
N ASN A 305 -0.52 6.04 -30.36
CA ASN A 305 0.08 7.14 -31.11
C ASN A 305 0.90 8.14 -30.26
N GLY A 306 1.13 7.89 -28.98
CA GLY A 306 2.03 8.69 -28.16
C GLY A 306 1.64 10.17 -27.92
N VAL A 307 0.36 10.53 -28.12
CA VAL A 307 -0.14 11.87 -27.83
C VAL A 307 -0.85 11.84 -26.49
N SER A 308 -0.27 12.50 -25.48
CA SER A 308 -0.93 12.77 -24.21
C SER A 308 -1.99 13.87 -24.41
N PHE A 309 -3.19 13.63 -23.89
CA PHE A 309 -4.23 14.64 -23.75
C PHE A 309 -4.09 15.37 -22.42
#